data_0dc256e9c9586af8e1b3a197a7eeff0e
#
_entry.id   0dc256e9c9586af8e1b3a197a7eeff0e
#
_cell.length_a   1.000
_cell.length_b   1.000
_cell.length_c   1.000
_cell.angle_alpha   90.00
_cell.angle_beta   90.00
_cell.angle_gamma   90.00
#
_symmetry.space_group_name_H-M   'P 1'
#
loop_
_entity.id
_entity.type
_entity.pdbx_description
1 polymer ?
#
loop_
_entity_poly.entity_id
_entity_poly.type
_entity_poly.pdbx_seq_one_letter_code
_entity_poly.pdbx_strand_id
1 'polypeptide(L)'
;MEKIKGFEIFAHEKSKRIINIQIEDEILDKLIFPFNKFDITALEYKPFTRFTLAKSLDDLTSNQLSKLMNKIIRDRETGCFIIGPKNINSKIDHTFFVKLSTAIAHLIGIPNHDSMAGKYYARFIVKHEDKSDSYLRKAYTNMDLHTDGTYVKEVTDWLLMTKIDEQNVEGGETAMLHLDDWEHCEDLYSEPVGKQNFIWGSPKSKNIDYKVEHPVFSSDENGKPNISYIDQFPEPKNMDQGNFLQRLSDGLEESKNKAITKLPVGSAIVANNYFWLHGRKPFKENKDLSRELLRIRGSFFIN
;
A
#
# COMPACT_ATOMS: atom_id res chain seq x y z
N MET A 1 -0.42 20.91 -12.48
CA MET A 1 -0.66 20.36 -11.13
C MET A 1 -0.91 21.50 -10.15
N GLU A 2 -1.77 21.30 -9.16
CA GLU A 2 -2.06 22.29 -8.12
C GLU A 2 -0.80 22.61 -7.31
N LYS A 3 -0.58 23.89 -6.98
CA LYS A 3 0.54 24.30 -6.13
C LYS A 3 0.05 24.40 -4.69
N ILE A 4 0.64 23.61 -3.79
CA ILE A 4 0.40 23.71 -2.35
C ILE A 4 1.70 24.23 -1.72
N LYS A 5 1.59 25.31 -0.94
CA LYS A 5 2.78 25.91 -0.30
C LYS A 5 3.43 24.91 0.66
N GLY A 6 4.74 24.70 0.51
CA GLY A 6 5.52 23.73 1.30
C GLY A 6 5.46 22.31 0.79
N PHE A 7 4.94 22.09 -0.44
CA PHE A 7 4.90 20.80 -1.10
C PHE A 7 5.33 20.92 -2.56
N GLU A 8 6.24 20.07 -2.99
CA GLU A 8 6.55 19.85 -4.41
C GLU A 8 5.71 18.70 -4.96
N ILE A 9 4.98 18.93 -6.05
CA ILE A 9 4.05 17.95 -6.63
C ILE A 9 4.40 17.76 -8.10
N PHE A 10 4.74 16.51 -8.47
CA PHE A 10 5.14 16.16 -9.83
C PHE A 10 4.83 14.70 -10.18
N ALA A 11 4.74 14.39 -11.47
CA ALA A 11 4.56 13.01 -11.92
C ALA A 11 5.80 12.16 -11.66
N HIS A 12 5.63 10.91 -11.31
CA HIS A 12 6.72 9.98 -11.11
C HIS A 12 7.38 9.62 -12.45
N GLU A 13 8.71 9.45 -12.46
CA GLU A 13 9.48 9.21 -13.71
C GLU A 13 9.13 7.89 -14.40
N LYS A 14 8.74 6.85 -13.67
CA LYS A 14 8.41 5.52 -14.21
C LYS A 14 6.94 5.33 -14.55
N SER A 15 6.05 6.20 -14.07
CA SER A 15 4.62 6.15 -14.40
C SER A 15 3.97 7.50 -14.17
N LYS A 16 3.32 8.04 -15.21
CA LYS A 16 2.55 9.29 -15.09
C LYS A 16 1.31 9.17 -14.19
N ARG A 17 0.87 7.95 -13.89
CA ARG A 17 -0.25 7.67 -12.98
C ARG A 17 0.13 7.80 -11.50
N ILE A 18 1.42 7.75 -11.19
CA ILE A 18 1.93 7.92 -9.82
C ILE A 18 2.34 9.38 -9.63
N ILE A 19 1.82 10.03 -8.59
CA ILE A 19 2.12 11.42 -8.28
C ILE A 19 3.07 11.47 -7.07
N ASN A 20 4.19 12.17 -7.21
CA ASN A 20 5.07 12.46 -6.09
C ASN A 20 4.62 13.73 -5.36
N ILE A 21 4.63 13.68 -4.03
CA ILE A 21 4.30 14.78 -3.12
C ILE A 21 5.46 14.88 -2.11
N GLN A 22 6.41 15.77 -2.36
CA GLN A 22 7.53 15.98 -1.45
C GLN A 22 7.19 17.07 -0.44
N ILE A 23 7.38 16.78 0.85
CA ILE A 23 7.12 17.71 1.95
C ILE A 23 8.40 18.49 2.23
N GLU A 24 8.33 19.81 2.13
CA GLU A 24 9.48 20.69 2.38
C GLU A 24 9.78 20.77 3.88
N ASP A 25 11.04 21.08 4.22
CA ASP A 25 11.56 21.10 5.58
C ASP A 25 10.78 22.06 6.49
N GLU A 26 10.30 23.20 5.96
CA GLU A 26 9.45 24.16 6.70
C GLU A 26 8.17 23.52 7.25
N ILE A 27 7.52 22.66 6.49
CA ILE A 27 6.31 21.94 6.91
C ILE A 27 6.66 20.87 7.95
N LEU A 28 7.74 20.12 7.71
CA LEU A 28 8.22 19.11 8.65
C LEU A 28 8.54 19.70 10.01
N ASP A 29 9.26 20.82 10.06
CA ASP A 29 9.57 21.52 11.31
C ASP A 29 8.31 21.98 12.06
N LYS A 30 7.29 22.46 11.34
CA LYS A 30 5.99 22.83 11.93
C LYS A 30 5.21 21.62 12.49
N LEU A 31 5.42 20.42 11.96
CA LEU A 31 4.76 19.20 12.42
C LEU A 31 5.40 18.60 13.68
N ILE A 32 6.66 18.89 13.98
CA ILE A 32 7.37 18.31 15.13
C ILE A 32 6.61 18.57 16.44
N PHE A 33 6.22 19.82 16.70
CA PHE A 33 5.54 20.16 17.94
C PHE A 33 4.16 19.50 18.09
N PRO A 34 3.21 19.60 17.13
CA PRO A 34 1.91 18.94 17.25
C PRO A 34 2.02 17.41 17.29
N PHE A 35 2.98 16.81 16.57
CA PHE A 35 3.19 15.37 16.57
C PHE A 35 3.76 14.87 17.91
N ASN A 36 4.58 15.66 18.60
CA ASN A 36 5.14 15.31 19.91
C ASN A 36 4.12 15.39 21.06
N LYS A 37 2.93 15.96 20.84
CA LYS A 37 1.83 15.91 21.82
C LYS A 37 1.26 14.51 22.03
N PHE A 38 1.45 13.60 21.09
CA PHE A 38 0.93 12.24 21.13
C PHE A 38 2.09 11.25 21.09
N ASP A 39 2.13 10.34 22.04
CA ASP A 39 2.95 9.15 21.95
C ASP A 39 2.29 8.08 21.07
N ILE A 40 3.03 7.04 20.70
CA ILE A 40 2.52 5.95 19.86
C ILE A 40 1.41 5.18 20.58
N THR A 41 1.51 5.00 21.90
CA THR A 41 0.49 4.33 22.70
C THR A 41 -0.85 5.05 22.63
N ALA A 42 -0.84 6.40 22.70
CA ALA A 42 -2.07 7.18 22.53
C ALA A 42 -2.70 6.95 21.14
N LEU A 43 -1.90 6.89 20.09
CA LEU A 43 -2.38 6.62 18.73
C LEU A 43 -2.92 5.19 18.58
N GLU A 44 -2.37 4.21 19.27
CA GLU A 44 -2.81 2.84 19.22
C GLU A 44 -4.14 2.62 19.97
N TYR A 45 -4.29 3.19 21.15
CA TYR A 45 -5.44 2.90 22.05
C TYR A 45 -6.53 3.97 22.07
N LYS A 46 -6.28 5.18 21.52
CA LYS A 46 -7.27 6.27 21.46
C LYS A 46 -7.53 6.70 20.02
N PRO A 47 -8.40 6.02 19.28
CA PRO A 47 -8.58 6.22 17.83
C PRO A 47 -8.84 7.67 17.42
N PHE A 48 -9.55 8.46 18.24
CA PHE A 48 -9.84 9.86 17.95
C PHE A 48 -8.59 10.76 17.93
N THR A 49 -7.50 10.39 18.62
CA THR A 49 -6.24 11.17 18.58
C THR A 49 -5.59 11.17 17.21
N ARG A 50 -5.83 10.14 16.41
CA ARG A 50 -5.32 10.00 15.04
C ARG A 50 -5.90 11.08 14.13
N PHE A 51 -7.18 11.43 14.31
CA PHE A 51 -7.83 12.52 13.57
C PHE A 51 -7.28 13.89 13.96
N THR A 52 -6.95 14.09 15.23
CA THR A 52 -6.27 15.32 15.68
C THR A 52 -4.89 15.45 15.04
N LEU A 53 -4.17 14.33 14.93
CA LEU A 53 -2.87 14.29 14.28
C LEU A 53 -2.99 14.60 12.78
N ALA A 54 -3.96 14.00 12.09
CA ALA A 54 -4.25 14.27 10.68
C ALA A 54 -4.63 15.73 10.44
N LYS A 55 -5.49 16.27 11.30
CA LYS A 55 -5.87 17.69 11.25
C LYS A 55 -4.67 18.62 11.39
N SER A 56 -3.69 18.28 12.23
CA SER A 56 -2.48 19.11 12.40
C SER A 56 -1.67 19.21 11.09
N LEU A 57 -1.67 18.18 10.26
CA LEU A 57 -1.04 18.19 8.93
C LEU A 57 -1.87 19.00 7.93
N ASP A 58 -3.17 18.79 7.89
CA ASP A 58 -4.05 19.39 6.88
C ASP A 58 -4.27 20.90 7.10
N ASP A 59 -4.30 21.34 8.35
CA ASP A 59 -4.41 22.76 8.71
C ASP A 59 -3.25 23.61 8.18
N LEU A 60 -2.04 23.05 8.07
CA LEU A 60 -0.88 23.72 7.47
C LEU A 60 -1.06 24.07 6.00
N THR A 61 -2.01 23.41 5.34
CA THR A 61 -2.33 23.60 3.91
C THR A 61 -3.73 24.15 3.68
N SER A 62 -4.44 24.57 4.73
CA SER A 62 -5.85 25.00 4.66
C SER A 62 -6.73 23.95 3.96
N ASN A 63 -6.55 22.69 4.29
CA ASN A 63 -7.23 21.50 3.76
C ASN A 63 -7.00 21.25 2.25
N GLN A 64 -5.93 21.81 1.67
CA GLN A 64 -5.59 21.56 0.26
C GLN A 64 -4.95 20.19 0.06
N LEU A 65 -4.15 19.73 1.05
CA LEU A 65 -3.47 18.44 0.97
C LEU A 65 -4.45 17.27 0.97
N SER A 66 -5.41 17.25 1.88
CA SER A 66 -6.44 16.22 1.93
C SER A 66 -7.28 16.16 0.65
N LYS A 67 -7.68 17.32 0.11
CA LYS A 67 -8.40 17.42 -1.16
C LYS A 67 -7.60 16.84 -2.32
N LEU A 68 -6.31 17.20 -2.42
CA LEU A 68 -5.42 16.68 -3.46
C LEU A 68 -5.24 15.16 -3.36
N MET A 69 -4.94 14.65 -2.16
CA MET A 69 -4.73 13.21 -1.96
C MET A 69 -5.98 12.41 -2.29
N ASN A 70 -7.17 12.87 -1.83
CA ASN A 70 -8.43 12.20 -2.13
C ASN A 70 -8.78 12.25 -3.62
N LYS A 71 -8.48 13.35 -4.31
CA LYS A 71 -8.64 13.45 -5.76
C LYS A 71 -7.75 12.42 -6.47
N ILE A 72 -6.45 12.37 -6.14
CA ILE A 72 -5.51 11.44 -6.78
C ILE A 72 -5.90 9.97 -6.53
N ILE A 73 -6.19 9.60 -5.27
CA ILE A 73 -6.38 8.19 -4.90
C ILE A 73 -7.69 7.60 -5.45
N ARG A 74 -8.72 8.44 -5.67
CA ARG A 74 -10.02 8.01 -6.20
C ARG A 74 -10.10 8.11 -7.73
N ASP A 75 -9.22 8.87 -8.36
CA ASP A 75 -9.19 9.00 -9.81
C ASP A 75 -8.52 7.78 -10.43
N ARG A 76 -9.22 7.08 -11.31
CA ARG A 76 -8.69 5.90 -11.99
C ARG A 76 -7.52 6.22 -12.91
N GLU A 77 -7.43 7.44 -13.45
CA GLU A 77 -6.28 7.83 -14.27
C GLU A 77 -4.98 7.92 -13.46
N THR A 78 -5.06 8.09 -12.16
CA THR A 78 -3.91 8.12 -11.25
C THR A 78 -4.02 7.00 -10.21
N GLY A 79 -4.77 7.18 -9.15
CA GLY A 79 -5.02 6.21 -8.08
C GLY A 79 -3.82 5.87 -7.21
N CYS A 80 -2.66 6.54 -7.39
CA CYS A 80 -1.46 6.28 -6.62
C CYS A 80 -0.63 7.55 -6.42
N PHE A 81 -0.08 7.72 -5.22
CA PHE A 81 0.90 8.77 -4.95
C PHE A 81 1.99 8.30 -3.97
N ILE A 82 3.16 8.94 -4.06
CA ILE A 82 4.25 8.79 -3.10
C ILE A 82 4.36 10.10 -2.32
N ILE A 83 4.30 10.04 -1.01
CA ILE A 83 4.40 11.22 -0.15
C ILE A 83 5.45 11.01 0.94
N GLY A 84 6.31 12.00 1.16
CA GLY A 84 7.33 11.93 2.21
C GLY A 84 8.20 13.17 2.28
N PRO A 85 9.11 13.22 3.25
CA PRO A 85 10.08 14.29 3.40
C PRO A 85 10.93 14.48 2.14
N LYS A 86 11.15 15.74 1.73
CA LYS A 86 12.16 16.08 0.72
C LYS A 86 13.57 15.80 1.24
N ASN A 87 13.81 16.14 2.52
CA ASN A 87 15.04 15.85 3.23
C ASN A 87 14.73 15.27 4.61
N ILE A 88 15.60 14.37 5.08
CA ILE A 88 15.52 13.84 6.45
C ILE A 88 16.58 14.54 7.28
N ASN A 89 16.16 15.24 8.33
CA ASN A 89 17.04 15.88 9.30
C ASN A 89 17.07 15.10 10.63
N SER A 90 17.99 15.46 11.52
CA SER A 90 18.20 14.77 12.81
C SER A 90 17.03 14.85 13.81
N LYS A 91 16.02 15.69 13.54
CA LYS A 91 14.80 15.81 14.37
C LYS A 91 13.72 14.81 14.00
N ILE A 92 13.90 14.11 12.86
CA ILE A 92 12.92 13.17 12.28
C ILE A 92 13.42 11.76 12.55
N ASP A 93 12.67 11.02 13.35
CA ASP A 93 12.96 9.62 13.71
C ASP A 93 11.90 8.65 13.18
N HIS A 94 12.06 7.37 13.44
CA HIS A 94 11.10 6.35 13.09
C HIS A 94 9.70 6.60 13.69
N THR A 95 9.63 7.19 14.87
CA THR A 95 8.38 7.57 15.54
C THR A 95 7.64 8.65 14.77
N PHE A 96 8.36 9.62 14.23
CA PHE A 96 7.80 10.65 13.37
C PHE A 96 7.19 10.04 12.10
N PHE A 97 7.86 9.06 11.48
CA PHE A 97 7.31 8.39 10.28
C PHE A 97 6.04 7.62 10.57
N VAL A 98 5.92 6.97 11.74
CA VAL A 98 4.67 6.33 12.17
C VAL A 98 3.54 7.36 12.31
N LYS A 99 3.84 8.51 12.91
CA LYS A 99 2.87 9.60 13.09
C LYS A 99 2.47 10.23 11.76
N LEU A 100 3.42 10.47 10.86
CA LEU A 100 3.15 10.99 9.51
C LEU A 100 2.29 10.03 8.70
N SER A 101 2.61 8.73 8.72
CA SER A 101 1.80 7.69 8.07
C SER A 101 0.38 7.63 8.62
N THR A 102 0.24 7.77 9.95
CA THR A 102 -1.07 7.83 10.61
C THR A 102 -1.87 9.06 10.18
N ALA A 103 -1.23 10.23 10.12
CA ALA A 103 -1.88 11.44 9.65
C ALA A 103 -2.35 11.32 8.20
N ILE A 104 -1.47 10.88 7.29
CA ILE A 104 -1.80 10.67 5.87
C ILE A 104 -2.98 9.69 5.72
N ALA A 105 -2.95 8.55 6.42
CA ALA A 105 -4.01 7.55 6.37
C ALA A 105 -5.38 8.13 6.78
N HIS A 106 -5.40 8.96 7.83
CA HIS A 106 -6.65 9.58 8.33
C HIS A 106 -7.10 10.82 7.55
N LEU A 107 -6.31 11.30 6.59
CA LEU A 107 -6.77 12.26 5.58
C LEU A 107 -7.45 11.59 4.37
N ILE A 108 -7.25 10.28 4.20
CA ILE A 108 -7.80 9.49 3.08
C ILE A 108 -9.06 8.74 3.51
N GLY A 109 -9.05 8.14 4.70
CA GLY A 109 -10.15 7.30 5.15
C GLY A 109 -9.94 6.73 6.56
N ILE A 110 -10.59 5.61 6.83
CA ILE A 110 -10.54 4.92 8.12
C ILE A 110 -9.64 3.68 7.99
N PRO A 111 -8.54 3.59 8.75
CA PRO A 111 -7.72 2.38 8.80
C PRO A 111 -8.47 1.18 9.37
N ASN A 112 -8.31 0.03 8.72
CA ASN A 112 -8.79 -1.26 9.21
C ASN A 112 -7.94 -1.76 10.37
N HIS A 113 -8.53 -2.57 11.24
CA HIS A 113 -7.77 -3.32 12.23
C HIS A 113 -6.94 -4.41 11.54
N ASP A 114 -5.66 -4.49 11.85
CA ASP A 114 -4.78 -5.57 11.36
C ASP A 114 -4.71 -6.67 12.41
N SER A 115 -5.36 -7.81 12.15
CA SER A 115 -5.47 -8.93 13.10
C SER A 115 -4.12 -9.55 13.45
N MET A 116 -3.14 -9.53 12.53
CA MET A 116 -1.79 -10.04 12.79
C MET A 116 -1.03 -9.12 13.75
N ALA A 117 -1.19 -7.80 13.61
CA ALA A 117 -0.50 -6.81 14.42
C ALA A 117 -1.26 -6.42 15.70
N GLY A 118 -2.58 -6.71 15.78
CA GLY A 118 -3.44 -6.34 16.88
C GLY A 118 -3.70 -4.84 17.01
N LYS A 119 -3.53 -4.08 15.90
CA LYS A 119 -3.72 -2.61 15.86
C LYS A 119 -4.04 -2.13 14.43
N TYR A 120 -4.15 -0.82 14.21
CA TYR A 120 -4.53 -0.24 12.90
C TYR A 120 -3.38 -0.19 11.88
N TYR A 121 -2.18 -0.60 12.23
CA TYR A 121 -1.03 -0.72 11.32
C TYR A 121 -0.22 -1.96 11.62
N ALA A 122 0.48 -2.47 10.62
CA ALA A 122 1.45 -3.55 10.78
C ALA A 122 2.86 -3.06 10.44
N ARG A 123 3.86 -3.62 11.11
CA ARG A 123 5.28 -3.39 10.81
C ARG A 123 5.88 -4.70 10.28
N PHE A 124 6.59 -4.61 9.17
CA PHE A 124 7.22 -5.74 8.51
C PHE A 124 8.70 -5.48 8.41
N ILE A 125 9.48 -6.35 9.04
CA ILE A 125 10.94 -6.32 8.95
C ILE A 125 11.37 -7.48 8.06
N VAL A 126 12.02 -7.17 6.94
CA VAL A 126 12.69 -8.15 6.08
C VAL A 126 14.15 -8.24 6.50
N LYS A 127 14.64 -9.45 6.77
CA LYS A 127 15.99 -9.77 7.16
C LYS A 127 16.55 -10.90 6.30
N HIS A 128 17.86 -11.17 6.42
CA HIS A 128 18.52 -12.27 5.74
C HIS A 128 17.78 -13.60 5.90
N GLU A 129 17.35 -13.94 7.12
CA GLU A 129 16.55 -15.14 7.39
C GLU A 129 15.17 -14.77 7.89
N ASP A 130 14.14 -15.40 7.32
CA ASP A 130 12.75 -15.33 7.79
C ASP A 130 12.16 -16.75 7.88
N LYS A 131 11.63 -17.10 9.06
CA LYS A 131 11.03 -18.40 9.37
C LYS A 131 9.49 -18.35 9.31
N SER A 132 8.90 -17.29 8.71
CA SER A 132 7.44 -17.18 8.60
C SER A 132 6.86 -18.23 7.65
N ASP A 133 5.57 -18.50 7.81
CA ASP A 133 4.76 -19.38 6.95
C ASP A 133 4.31 -18.72 5.64
N SER A 134 4.87 -17.55 5.30
CA SER A 134 4.56 -16.79 4.10
C SER A 134 5.84 -16.39 3.37
N TYR A 135 5.95 -16.70 2.07
CA TYR A 135 7.10 -16.30 1.25
C TYR A 135 7.20 -14.78 1.06
N LEU A 136 6.13 -14.02 1.33
CA LEU A 136 6.07 -12.56 1.17
C LEU A 136 7.14 -11.80 1.98
N ARG A 137 7.69 -12.42 3.02
CA ARG A 137 8.77 -11.84 3.84
C ARG A 137 10.17 -12.32 3.46
N LYS A 138 10.28 -13.36 2.63
CA LYS A 138 11.59 -13.89 2.22
C LYS A 138 12.33 -12.85 1.39
N ALA A 139 13.53 -12.46 1.84
CA ALA A 139 14.30 -11.37 1.25
C ALA A 139 14.66 -11.63 -0.22
N TYR A 140 15.07 -12.83 -0.54
CA TYR A 140 15.67 -13.19 -1.83
C TYR A 140 14.67 -13.78 -2.83
N THR A 141 13.39 -13.73 -2.51
CA THR A 141 12.30 -14.16 -3.37
C THR A 141 11.53 -12.94 -3.86
N ASN A 142 11.09 -12.97 -5.12
CA ASN A 142 10.14 -11.98 -5.63
C ASN A 142 8.87 -12.02 -4.78
N MET A 143 8.32 -10.88 -4.46
CA MET A 143 6.96 -10.77 -3.92
C MET A 143 6.07 -10.39 -5.08
N ASP A 144 5.30 -11.35 -5.55
CA ASP A 144 4.51 -11.22 -6.76
C ASP A 144 3.41 -10.16 -6.62
N LEU A 145 2.97 -9.63 -7.77
CA LEU A 145 1.98 -8.57 -7.81
C LEU A 145 0.64 -9.04 -7.21
N HIS A 146 0.14 -8.28 -6.25
CA HIS A 146 -1.09 -8.58 -5.53
C HIS A 146 -1.81 -7.32 -5.04
N THR A 147 -3.04 -7.51 -4.58
CA THR A 147 -3.79 -6.53 -3.77
C THR A 147 -3.87 -7.01 -2.32
N ASP A 148 -4.04 -6.09 -1.38
CA ASP A 148 -4.22 -6.44 0.02
C ASP A 148 -5.69 -6.74 0.36
N GLY A 149 -5.91 -7.47 1.46
CA GLY A 149 -7.25 -7.67 2.03
C GLY A 149 -8.09 -8.78 1.37
N THR A 150 -7.53 -9.58 0.47
CA THR A 150 -8.23 -10.63 -0.26
C THR A 150 -8.84 -11.74 0.62
N TYR A 151 -8.29 -11.97 1.81
CA TYR A 151 -8.68 -13.05 2.73
C TYR A 151 -9.40 -12.55 4.00
N VAL A 152 -9.79 -11.28 4.04
CA VAL A 152 -10.52 -10.68 5.17
C VAL A 152 -11.88 -10.17 4.73
N LYS A 153 -12.81 -10.04 5.69
CA LYS A 153 -14.17 -9.51 5.44
C LYS A 153 -14.21 -8.00 5.32
N GLU A 154 -13.23 -7.32 5.94
CA GLU A 154 -13.13 -5.88 5.91
C GLU A 154 -12.74 -5.38 4.51
N VAL A 155 -13.49 -4.44 4.00
CA VAL A 155 -13.19 -3.79 2.73
C VAL A 155 -11.84 -3.07 2.82
N THR A 156 -11.01 -3.25 1.81
CA THR A 156 -9.70 -2.58 1.68
C THR A 156 -9.68 -1.75 0.42
N ASP A 157 -10.08 -0.48 0.52
CA ASP A 157 -10.16 0.44 -0.61
C ASP A 157 -8.79 0.98 -0.99
N TRP A 158 -7.92 1.15 0.00
CA TRP A 158 -6.59 1.73 -0.19
C TRP A 158 -5.55 1.04 0.69
N LEU A 159 -4.31 1.14 0.23
CA LEU A 159 -3.11 0.67 0.91
C LEU A 159 -2.11 1.82 1.05
N LEU A 160 -1.48 1.93 2.21
CA LEU A 160 -0.36 2.82 2.49
C LEU A 160 0.82 1.98 3.00
N MET A 161 1.99 2.13 2.37
CA MET A 161 3.24 1.49 2.81
C MET A 161 4.32 2.55 2.97
N THR A 162 4.82 2.74 4.20
CA THR A 162 5.92 3.66 4.50
C THR A 162 7.21 2.88 4.75
N LYS A 163 8.31 3.29 4.11
CA LYS A 163 9.63 2.77 4.47
C LYS A 163 10.11 3.48 5.73
N ILE A 164 10.22 2.72 6.82
CA ILE A 164 10.65 3.24 8.12
C ILE A 164 12.18 3.25 8.23
N ASP A 165 12.83 2.18 7.78
CA ASP A 165 14.28 2.01 7.84
C ASP A 165 14.80 1.09 6.75
N GLU A 166 16.07 1.26 6.40
CA GLU A 166 16.76 0.43 5.41
C GLU A 166 18.27 0.42 5.69
N GLN A 167 18.85 -0.76 5.88
CA GLN A 167 20.27 -0.94 6.14
C GLN A 167 20.82 -2.08 5.28
N ASN A 168 21.98 -1.85 4.65
CA ASN A 168 22.72 -2.83 3.85
C ASN A 168 21.86 -3.48 2.74
N VAL A 169 21.01 -2.67 2.10
CA VAL A 169 20.01 -3.11 1.11
C VAL A 169 20.44 -2.74 -0.31
N GLU A 170 20.52 -3.75 -1.17
CA GLU A 170 20.56 -3.60 -2.61
C GLU A 170 19.42 -4.43 -3.24
N GLY A 171 18.68 -3.87 -4.20
CA GLY A 171 17.44 -4.47 -4.69
C GLY A 171 16.22 -4.14 -3.80
N GLY A 172 15.21 -4.98 -3.83
CA GLY A 172 13.99 -4.83 -3.02
C GLY A 172 13.10 -3.64 -3.43
N GLU A 173 13.22 -3.20 -4.69
CA GLU A 173 12.38 -2.14 -5.25
C GLU A 173 10.90 -2.53 -5.17
N THR A 174 10.05 -1.54 -4.94
CA THR A 174 8.59 -1.70 -5.03
C THR A 174 8.20 -1.79 -6.51
N ALA A 175 7.44 -2.81 -6.86
CA ALA A 175 6.82 -2.96 -8.17
C ALA A 175 5.34 -2.53 -8.05
N MET A 176 4.88 -1.71 -8.99
CA MET A 176 3.50 -1.24 -9.07
C MET A 176 2.97 -1.49 -10.47
N LEU A 177 1.74 -1.98 -10.60
CA LEU A 177 1.08 -2.17 -11.89
C LEU A 177 -0.37 -1.67 -11.80
N HIS A 178 -0.73 -0.76 -12.70
CA HIS A 178 -2.11 -0.32 -12.86
C HIS A 178 -2.85 -1.26 -13.83
N LEU A 179 -4.11 -1.62 -13.55
CA LEU A 179 -4.86 -2.53 -14.42
C LEU A 179 -5.00 -2.04 -15.85
N ASP A 180 -5.21 -0.74 -16.06
CA ASP A 180 -5.36 -0.18 -17.41
C ASP A 180 -4.05 -0.15 -18.21
N ASP A 181 -2.91 -0.38 -17.57
CA ASP A 181 -1.60 -0.51 -18.22
C ASP A 181 -1.16 -1.98 -18.37
N TRP A 182 -1.92 -2.92 -17.79
CA TRP A 182 -1.59 -4.34 -17.88
C TRP A 182 -2.08 -4.95 -19.19
N GLU A 183 -1.16 -5.52 -19.96
CA GLU A 183 -1.35 -5.98 -21.34
C GLU A 183 -2.42 -7.06 -21.47
N HIS A 184 -2.60 -7.91 -20.46
CA HIS A 184 -3.53 -9.05 -20.44
C HIS A 184 -4.84 -8.78 -19.69
N CYS A 185 -5.06 -7.53 -19.23
CA CYS A 185 -6.20 -7.20 -18.39
C CYS A 185 -7.54 -7.51 -19.05
N GLU A 186 -7.76 -7.03 -20.27
CA GLU A 186 -9.01 -7.19 -21.04
C GLU A 186 -9.33 -8.66 -21.31
N ASP A 187 -8.33 -9.43 -21.73
CA ASP A 187 -8.49 -10.85 -22.07
C ASP A 187 -8.94 -11.65 -20.85
N LEU A 188 -8.22 -11.52 -19.73
CA LEU A 188 -8.52 -12.26 -18.50
C LEU A 188 -9.80 -11.75 -17.81
N TYR A 189 -10.07 -10.44 -17.86
CA TYR A 189 -11.32 -9.89 -17.33
C TYR A 189 -12.55 -10.34 -18.11
N SER A 190 -12.42 -10.59 -19.42
CA SER A 190 -13.51 -11.08 -20.26
C SER A 190 -13.93 -12.51 -19.94
N GLU A 191 -13.05 -13.30 -19.31
CA GLU A 191 -13.30 -14.70 -19.00
C GLU A 191 -14.33 -14.87 -17.87
N PRO A 192 -15.41 -15.66 -18.05
CA PRO A 192 -16.43 -15.87 -17.01
C PRO A 192 -15.87 -16.45 -15.71
N VAL A 193 -14.79 -17.25 -15.78
CA VAL A 193 -14.18 -17.90 -14.62
C VAL A 193 -13.61 -16.87 -13.63
N GLY A 194 -13.03 -15.77 -14.10
CA GLY A 194 -12.50 -14.69 -13.25
C GLY A 194 -13.57 -13.95 -12.43
N LYS A 195 -14.85 -14.08 -12.84
CA LYS A 195 -16.03 -13.48 -12.17
C LYS A 195 -16.77 -14.48 -11.29
N GLN A 196 -16.33 -15.74 -11.22
CA GLN A 196 -16.84 -16.72 -10.27
C GLN A 196 -16.21 -16.50 -8.89
N ASN A 197 -16.90 -16.95 -7.85
CA ASN A 197 -16.34 -16.91 -6.51
C ASN A 197 -15.23 -17.94 -6.34
N PHE A 198 -14.07 -17.48 -5.89
CA PHE A 198 -12.97 -18.27 -5.37
C PHE A 198 -13.02 -18.28 -3.83
N ILE A 199 -12.50 -19.33 -3.23
CA ILE A 199 -12.27 -19.38 -1.78
C ILE A 199 -10.89 -18.75 -1.52
N TRP A 200 -10.83 -17.85 -0.53
CA TRP A 200 -9.60 -17.20 -0.09
C TRP A 200 -9.35 -17.54 1.38
N GLY A 201 -8.25 -18.25 1.62
CA GLY A 201 -7.78 -18.58 2.95
C GLY A 201 -6.58 -17.74 3.36
N SER A 202 -6.02 -18.01 4.53
CA SER A 202 -4.76 -17.39 4.95
C SER A 202 -3.98 -18.34 5.86
N PRO A 203 -2.64 -18.21 5.95
CA PRO A 203 -1.86 -18.97 6.91
C PRO A 203 -2.18 -18.54 8.35
N LYS A 204 -1.92 -19.44 9.30
CA LYS A 204 -2.23 -19.24 10.74
C LYS A 204 -1.59 -17.97 11.32
N SER A 205 -0.42 -17.57 10.82
CA SER A 205 0.29 -16.35 11.25
C SER A 205 -0.49 -15.06 11.01
N LYS A 206 -1.54 -15.09 10.18
CA LYS A 206 -2.39 -13.92 9.93
C LYS A 206 -3.48 -13.73 10.99
N ASN A 207 -3.65 -14.70 11.93
CA ASN A 207 -4.68 -14.69 12.96
C ASN A 207 -6.10 -14.53 12.40
N ILE A 208 -6.37 -15.15 11.25
CA ILE A 208 -7.68 -15.23 10.61
C ILE A 208 -8.11 -16.69 10.64
N ASP A 209 -9.26 -16.98 11.23
CA ASP A 209 -9.81 -18.33 11.46
C ASP A 209 -10.98 -18.68 10.54
N TYR A 210 -11.25 -17.82 9.56
CA TYR A 210 -12.30 -17.99 8.56
C TYR A 210 -11.73 -17.89 7.13
N LYS A 211 -12.54 -18.27 6.15
CA LYS A 211 -12.31 -18.04 4.73
C LYS A 211 -13.38 -17.09 4.20
N VAL A 212 -13.05 -16.38 3.13
CA VAL A 212 -13.98 -15.52 2.41
C VAL A 212 -14.17 -16.03 0.98
N GLU A 213 -15.29 -15.69 0.37
CA GLU A 213 -15.57 -16.03 -1.02
C GLU A 213 -15.86 -14.75 -1.81
N HIS A 214 -15.10 -14.53 -2.87
CA HIS A 214 -15.33 -13.45 -3.83
C HIS A 214 -14.62 -13.74 -5.17
N PRO A 215 -15.02 -13.08 -6.26
CA PRO A 215 -14.35 -13.22 -7.55
C PRO A 215 -12.97 -12.55 -7.54
N VAL A 216 -12.12 -12.94 -8.51
CA VAL A 216 -10.88 -12.21 -8.81
C VAL A 216 -11.20 -10.86 -9.40
N PHE A 217 -12.13 -10.80 -10.35
CA PHE A 217 -12.53 -9.56 -11.00
C PHE A 217 -13.95 -9.12 -10.64
N SER A 218 -14.10 -7.83 -10.39
CA SER A 218 -15.37 -7.11 -10.32
C SER A 218 -15.33 -5.91 -11.27
N SER A 219 -16.45 -5.19 -11.38
CA SER A 219 -16.52 -3.98 -12.21
C SER A 219 -16.70 -2.74 -11.31
N ASP A 220 -16.08 -1.63 -11.70
CA ASP A 220 -16.44 -0.33 -11.16
C ASP A 220 -17.79 0.18 -11.75
N GLU A 221 -18.22 1.37 -11.34
CA GLU A 221 -19.46 2.02 -11.81
C GLU A 221 -19.45 2.31 -13.33
N ASN A 222 -18.29 2.38 -13.96
CA ASN A 222 -18.09 2.61 -15.38
C ASN A 222 -17.89 1.30 -16.17
N GLY A 223 -18.01 0.14 -15.50
CA GLY A 223 -17.81 -1.18 -16.11
C GLY A 223 -16.35 -1.57 -16.28
N LYS A 224 -15.39 -0.79 -15.80
CA LYS A 224 -13.97 -1.13 -15.86
C LYS A 224 -13.57 -2.16 -14.79
N PRO A 225 -12.56 -3.01 -15.07
CA PRO A 225 -12.15 -4.05 -14.15
C PRO A 225 -11.58 -3.51 -12.83
N ASN A 226 -12.01 -4.07 -11.73
CA ASN A 226 -11.35 -4.06 -10.44
C ASN A 226 -10.81 -5.46 -10.16
N ILE A 227 -9.73 -5.59 -9.39
CA ILE A 227 -9.11 -6.87 -9.05
C ILE A 227 -8.96 -7.02 -7.53
N SER A 228 -9.18 -8.26 -7.05
CA SER A 228 -8.83 -8.69 -5.70
C SER A 228 -8.09 -10.01 -5.83
N TYR A 229 -6.77 -9.96 -5.69
CA TYR A 229 -5.91 -11.10 -5.98
C TYR A 229 -4.62 -11.10 -5.15
N ILE A 230 -4.26 -12.27 -4.67
CA ILE A 230 -2.95 -12.63 -4.15
C ILE A 230 -2.70 -14.11 -4.47
N ASP A 231 -1.53 -14.45 -4.95
CA ASP A 231 -1.18 -15.78 -5.46
C ASP A 231 -1.19 -16.88 -4.39
N GLN A 232 -0.82 -16.55 -3.16
CA GLN A 232 -0.61 -17.52 -2.08
C GLN A 232 -1.92 -18.04 -1.43
N PHE A 233 -3.04 -17.32 -1.55
CA PHE A 233 -4.22 -17.56 -0.70
C PHE A 233 -5.47 -18.10 -1.40
N PRO A 234 -5.60 -18.16 -2.73
CA PRO A 234 -6.78 -18.76 -3.35
C PRO A 234 -6.75 -20.30 -3.25
N GLU A 235 -7.93 -20.86 -3.04
CA GLU A 235 -8.16 -22.30 -3.07
C GLU A 235 -9.06 -22.62 -4.29
N PRO A 236 -8.49 -23.01 -5.46
CA PRO A 236 -9.28 -23.33 -6.65
C PRO A 236 -10.12 -24.60 -6.41
N LYS A 237 -11.39 -24.57 -6.84
CA LYS A 237 -12.35 -25.68 -6.67
C LYS A 237 -12.30 -26.69 -7.84
N ASN A 238 -11.70 -26.32 -8.97
CA ASN A 238 -11.61 -27.14 -10.18
C ASN A 238 -10.44 -26.72 -11.06
N MET A 239 -10.24 -27.49 -12.15
CA MET A 239 -9.13 -27.26 -13.10
C MET A 239 -9.22 -25.91 -13.81
N ASP A 240 -10.44 -25.43 -14.13
CA ASP A 240 -10.62 -24.15 -14.82
C ASP A 240 -10.17 -23.00 -13.95
N GLN A 241 -10.56 -23.00 -12.65
CA GLN A 241 -10.09 -22.01 -11.69
C GLN A 241 -8.57 -22.08 -11.49
N GLY A 242 -8.00 -23.29 -11.38
CA GLY A 242 -6.56 -23.46 -11.24
C GLY A 242 -5.78 -22.92 -12.44
N ASN A 243 -6.21 -23.29 -13.66
CA ASN A 243 -5.58 -22.82 -14.89
C ASN A 243 -5.73 -21.31 -15.10
N PHE A 244 -6.88 -20.76 -14.71
CA PHE A 244 -7.11 -19.30 -14.76
C PHE A 244 -6.14 -18.56 -13.82
N LEU A 245 -6.01 -18.99 -12.57
CA LEU A 245 -5.09 -18.38 -11.59
C LEU A 245 -3.63 -18.47 -12.03
N GLN A 246 -3.23 -19.59 -12.67
CA GLN A 246 -1.86 -19.73 -13.20
C GLN A 246 -1.62 -18.70 -14.31
N ARG A 247 -2.50 -18.59 -15.29
CA ARG A 247 -2.36 -17.60 -16.39
C ARG A 247 -2.40 -16.16 -15.87
N LEU A 248 -3.24 -15.90 -14.86
CA LEU A 248 -3.31 -14.59 -14.20
C LEU A 248 -1.96 -14.23 -13.55
N SER A 249 -1.43 -15.17 -12.76
CA SER A 249 -0.12 -14.99 -12.07
C SER A 249 1.00 -14.76 -13.08
N ASP A 250 1.11 -15.62 -14.09
CA ASP A 250 2.14 -15.51 -15.11
C ASP A 250 2.03 -14.18 -15.86
N GLY A 251 0.82 -13.81 -16.31
CA GLY A 251 0.59 -12.57 -17.04
C GLY A 251 0.89 -11.31 -16.23
N LEU A 252 0.63 -11.32 -14.92
CA LEU A 252 1.02 -10.21 -14.04
C LEU A 252 2.54 -10.11 -13.92
N GLU A 253 3.24 -11.24 -13.76
CA GLU A 253 4.70 -11.23 -13.58
C GLU A 253 5.45 -10.99 -14.90
N GLU A 254 4.90 -11.31 -16.05
CA GLU A 254 5.47 -11.04 -17.37
C GLU A 254 5.25 -9.59 -17.84
N SER A 255 4.31 -8.85 -17.23
CA SER A 255 4.00 -7.47 -17.66
C SER A 255 5.25 -6.58 -17.69
N LYS A 256 5.41 -5.87 -18.80
CA LYS A 256 6.50 -4.91 -19.05
C LYS A 256 6.18 -3.50 -18.53
N ASN A 257 4.92 -3.26 -18.19
CA ASN A 257 4.43 -1.95 -17.75
C ASN A 257 4.48 -1.74 -16.24
N LYS A 258 5.17 -2.63 -15.51
CA LYS A 258 5.43 -2.45 -14.07
C LYS A 258 6.31 -1.22 -13.82
N ALA A 259 5.82 -0.28 -13.01
CA ALA A 259 6.63 0.80 -12.49
C ALA A 259 7.50 0.27 -11.33
N ILE A 260 8.79 0.14 -11.55
CA ILE A 260 9.75 -0.31 -10.54
C ILE A 260 10.38 0.92 -9.89
N THR A 261 10.16 1.11 -8.59
CA THR A 261 10.63 2.29 -7.88
C THR A 261 11.28 1.96 -6.54
N LYS A 262 12.35 2.67 -6.21
CA LYS A 262 12.96 2.62 -4.89
C LYS A 262 12.30 3.67 -4.00
N LEU A 263 11.46 3.23 -3.06
CA LEU A 263 10.81 4.12 -2.10
C LEU A 263 11.88 4.68 -1.14
N PRO A 264 12.02 6.02 -0.99
CA PRO A 264 12.93 6.61 -0.01
C PRO A 264 12.51 6.29 1.43
N VAL A 265 13.46 6.24 2.37
CA VAL A 265 13.15 6.17 3.81
C VAL A 265 12.30 7.37 4.20
N GLY A 266 11.32 7.18 5.07
CA GLY A 266 10.35 8.20 5.49
C GLY A 266 9.23 8.48 4.49
N SER A 267 9.31 7.94 3.27
CA SER A 267 8.26 8.12 2.27
C SER A 267 7.24 6.97 2.31
N ALA A 268 5.99 7.32 2.07
CA ALA A 268 4.88 6.39 1.92
C ALA A 268 4.42 6.33 0.46
N ILE A 269 4.19 5.13 -0.05
CA ILE A 269 3.41 4.92 -1.26
C ILE A 269 1.97 4.59 -0.86
N VAL A 270 1.01 5.25 -1.49
CA VAL A 270 -0.42 5.09 -1.24
C VAL A 270 -1.11 4.77 -2.55
N ALA A 271 -1.86 3.67 -2.59
CA ALA A 271 -2.49 3.19 -3.80
C ALA A 271 -3.95 2.79 -3.57
N ASN A 272 -4.79 3.04 -4.57
CA ASN A 272 -6.13 2.49 -4.65
C ASN A 272 -6.02 0.97 -4.87
N ASN A 273 -6.58 0.20 -3.96
CA ASN A 273 -6.39 -1.25 -3.90
C ASN A 273 -7.30 -2.02 -4.88
N TYR A 274 -8.19 -1.34 -5.63
CA TYR A 274 -9.06 -1.95 -6.62
C TYR A 274 -8.41 -2.13 -7.99
N PHE A 275 -7.51 -1.21 -8.36
CA PHE A 275 -6.92 -1.21 -9.71
C PHE A 275 -5.40 -0.97 -9.72
N TRP A 276 -4.76 -0.94 -8.56
CA TRP A 276 -3.32 -1.00 -8.42
C TRP A 276 -2.89 -2.28 -7.73
N LEU A 277 -2.02 -3.04 -8.38
CA LEU A 277 -1.30 -4.14 -7.75
C LEU A 277 0.09 -3.68 -7.33
N HIS A 278 0.59 -4.30 -6.28
CA HIS A 278 1.92 -4.02 -5.77
C HIS A 278 2.69 -5.32 -5.48
N GLY A 279 4.01 -5.20 -5.54
CA GLY A 279 4.93 -6.30 -5.27
C GLY A 279 6.30 -5.78 -4.90
N ARG A 280 7.29 -6.68 -4.80
CA ARG A 280 8.64 -6.32 -4.43
C ARG A 280 9.65 -7.19 -5.17
N LYS A 281 10.65 -6.57 -5.78
CA LYS A 281 11.78 -7.28 -6.36
C LYS A 281 12.63 -7.94 -5.27
N PRO A 282 13.33 -9.06 -5.57
CA PRO A 282 14.23 -9.68 -4.60
C PRO A 282 15.36 -8.72 -4.21
N PHE A 283 15.84 -8.88 -2.98
CA PHE A 283 17.08 -8.23 -2.55
C PHE A 283 18.28 -9.03 -3.03
N LYS A 284 19.44 -8.37 -3.17
CA LYS A 284 20.71 -9.07 -3.23
C LYS A 284 21.08 -9.62 -1.86
N GLU A 285 21.74 -10.77 -1.85
CA GLU A 285 22.10 -11.44 -0.60
C GLU A 285 23.06 -10.59 0.23
N ASN A 286 22.68 -10.34 1.49
CA ASN A 286 23.51 -9.68 2.49
C ASN A 286 23.05 -10.14 3.88
N LYS A 287 23.97 -10.66 4.71
CA LYS A 287 23.68 -11.17 6.05
C LYS A 287 23.21 -10.08 7.02
N ASP A 288 23.64 -8.86 6.79
CA ASP A 288 23.32 -7.69 7.62
C ASP A 288 22.13 -6.86 7.03
N LEU A 289 21.41 -7.44 6.06
CA LEU A 289 20.25 -6.82 5.44
C LEU A 289 19.15 -6.61 6.48
N SER A 290 18.63 -5.39 6.54
CA SER A 290 17.42 -5.05 7.27
C SER A 290 16.64 -3.99 6.51
N ARG A 291 15.33 -4.22 6.31
CA ARG A 291 14.40 -3.23 5.79
C ARG A 291 13.11 -3.29 6.57
N GLU A 292 12.65 -2.16 7.05
CA GLU A 292 11.40 -2.06 7.77
C GLU A 292 10.37 -1.24 7.00
N LEU A 293 9.17 -1.82 6.80
CA LEU A 293 7.99 -1.17 6.27
C LEU A 293 6.88 -1.12 7.33
N LEU A 294 6.19 0.02 7.38
CA LEU A 294 4.90 0.15 8.04
C LEU A 294 3.80 0.09 6.98
N ARG A 295 2.77 -0.72 7.20
CA ARG A 295 1.59 -0.81 6.35
C ARG A 295 0.34 -0.37 7.11
N ILE A 296 -0.46 0.48 6.47
CA ILE A 296 -1.83 0.78 6.86
C ILE A 296 -2.71 0.47 5.65
N ARG A 297 -3.87 -0.13 5.88
CA ARG A 297 -4.91 -0.35 4.88
C ARG A 297 -6.25 0.06 5.45
N GLY A 298 -7.19 0.48 4.61
CA GLY A 298 -8.45 0.97 5.12
C GLY A 298 -9.50 1.22 4.06
N SER A 299 -10.61 1.74 4.53
CA SER A 299 -11.74 2.14 3.68
C SER A 299 -11.77 3.64 3.50
N PHE A 300 -12.25 4.10 2.35
CA PHE A 300 -12.51 5.54 2.13
C PHE A 300 -13.58 6.05 3.09
N PHE A 301 -13.55 7.36 3.38
CA PHE A 301 -14.67 7.98 4.04
C PHE A 301 -15.94 7.81 3.20
N ILE A 302 -17.02 7.42 3.84
CA ILE A 302 -18.37 7.44 3.27
C ILE A 302 -18.83 8.91 3.35
N ASN A 303 -19.07 9.53 2.20
CA ASN A 303 -19.62 10.89 2.10
C ASN A 303 -21.13 10.85 2.38
#